data_51b7a7a70ada8ead6ad4ade257889a65
#
_entry.id   51b7a7a70ada8ead6ad4ade257889a65
#
_cell.length_a   1.000
_cell.length_b   1.000
_cell.length_c   1.000
_cell.angle_alpha   90.00
_cell.angle_beta   90.00
_cell.angle_gamma   90.00
#
_symmetry.space_group_name_H-M   'P 1'
#
loop_
_entity.id
_entity.type
_entity.pdbx_description
1 polymer ?
#
loop_
_entity_poly.entity_id
_entity_poly.type
_entity_poly.pdbx_seq_one_letter_code
_entity_poly.pdbx_strand_id
1 'polypeptide(L)'
;YADNGAVDDPKYYSHFTIHRINADGSTSLLEYPEEGCTWSNTFKNGVDLDEGDYALVSGTRLANGGVLAEMQMFHVKQGATTQVEMHLRSSETEITVKGNFNSESKFILLPSNQEVSLLSQTGRGYFVMGLIGVGQEPTNHALKDIAKVAQVFEKWNRPIVLLFEDEASAKKFRISEFPGLPKNIIFGIDKDGSCRKEVVENMKLQNKNLLPIFTISDTFNRVVFLSQGYTIGLGEQLESVIRKL
;
A
#
# COMPACT_ATOMS: atom_id res chain seq x y z
N TYR A 1 -21.17 18.09 1.91
CA TYR A 1 -20.11 17.99 0.88
C TYR A 1 -19.19 19.17 1.05
N ALA A 2 -17.97 18.95 1.56
CA ALA A 2 -16.96 19.96 1.53
C ALA A 2 -16.46 20.08 0.09
N ASP A 3 -16.68 21.20 -0.54
CA ASP A 3 -16.11 21.51 -1.84
C ASP A 3 -14.64 21.92 -1.66
N ASN A 4 -13.77 20.94 -1.58
CA ASN A 4 -12.33 21.16 -1.51
C ASN A 4 -11.71 21.37 -2.89
N GLY A 5 -12.35 22.16 -3.75
CA GLY A 5 -11.92 22.43 -5.10
C GLY A 5 -12.38 21.36 -6.11
N ALA A 6 -13.34 20.51 -5.71
CA ALA A 6 -13.99 19.61 -6.65
C ALA A 6 -14.76 20.40 -7.70
N VAL A 7 -14.73 19.92 -8.94
CA VAL A 7 -15.44 20.56 -10.06
C VAL A 7 -16.91 20.19 -9.99
N ASP A 8 -17.79 21.17 -10.15
CA ASP A 8 -19.24 20.97 -10.24
C ASP A 8 -19.61 20.42 -11.65
N ASP A 9 -19.15 19.19 -11.90
CA ASP A 9 -19.39 18.43 -13.13
C ASP A 9 -19.75 17.00 -12.73
N PRO A 10 -20.88 16.45 -13.20
CA PRO A 10 -21.36 15.10 -12.82
C PRO A 10 -20.31 13.98 -12.95
N LYS A 11 -19.40 14.09 -13.91
CA LYS A 11 -18.32 13.09 -14.09
C LYS A 11 -17.22 13.14 -13.01
N TYR A 12 -17.19 14.21 -12.21
CA TYR A 12 -16.23 14.42 -11.14
C TYR A 12 -16.86 14.33 -9.75
N TYR A 13 -18.14 13.96 -9.65
CA TYR A 13 -18.78 13.83 -8.35
C TYR A 13 -18.05 12.84 -7.45
N SER A 14 -18.00 13.18 -6.19
CA SER A 14 -17.52 12.28 -5.16
C SER A 14 -18.42 11.06 -5.07
N HIS A 15 -17.81 9.91 -4.97
CA HIS A 15 -18.49 8.66 -4.70
C HIS A 15 -18.20 8.24 -3.27
N PHE A 16 -19.24 7.84 -2.55
CA PHE A 16 -19.09 7.24 -1.25
C PHE A 16 -19.32 5.75 -1.34
N THR A 17 -18.53 5.00 -0.57
CA THR A 17 -18.81 3.61 -0.25
C THR A 17 -18.75 3.44 1.25
N ILE A 18 -19.68 2.68 1.80
CA ILE A 18 -19.72 2.33 3.22
C ILE A 18 -19.35 0.86 3.33
N HIS A 19 -18.40 0.57 4.18
CA HIS A 19 -17.93 -0.79 4.45
C HIS A 19 -18.15 -1.11 5.91
N ARG A 20 -18.73 -2.27 6.22
CA ARG A 20 -18.76 -2.80 7.57
C ARG A 20 -17.42 -3.44 7.89
N ILE A 21 -16.90 -3.19 9.09
CA ILE A 21 -15.69 -3.85 9.61
C ILE A 21 -16.17 -5.05 10.41
N ASN A 22 -15.81 -6.25 9.96
CA ASN A 22 -16.18 -7.50 10.61
C ASN A 22 -15.27 -7.77 11.82
N ALA A 23 -15.71 -8.69 12.71
CA ALA A 23 -14.94 -9.03 13.91
C ALA A 23 -13.55 -9.62 13.64
N ASP A 24 -13.34 -10.20 12.47
CA ASP A 24 -12.05 -10.72 12.00
C ASP A 24 -11.15 -9.64 11.35
N GLY A 25 -11.61 -8.37 11.31
CA GLY A 25 -10.93 -7.26 10.67
C GLY A 25 -11.13 -7.18 9.16
N SER A 26 -11.82 -8.12 8.55
CA SER A 26 -12.22 -8.01 7.14
C SER A 26 -13.27 -6.92 6.95
N THR A 27 -13.47 -6.48 5.71
CA THR A 27 -14.48 -5.47 5.38
C THR A 27 -15.49 -6.02 4.39
N SER A 28 -16.77 -5.69 4.61
CA SER A 28 -17.85 -6.00 3.70
C SER A 28 -18.44 -4.70 3.16
N LEU A 29 -18.50 -4.57 1.84
CA LEU A 29 -19.16 -3.44 1.19
C LEU A 29 -20.66 -3.53 1.48
N LEU A 30 -21.25 -2.43 1.96
CA LEU A 30 -22.70 -2.31 2.05
C LEU A 30 -23.27 -1.97 0.68
N GLU A 31 -24.28 -2.70 0.28
CA GLU A 31 -25.00 -2.41 -0.95
C GLU A 31 -25.83 -1.12 -0.82
N TYR A 32 -26.13 -0.52 -1.94
CA TYR A 32 -27.01 0.65 -1.97
C TYR A 32 -28.44 0.24 -1.58
N PRO A 33 -29.19 1.11 -0.88
CA PRO A 33 -30.51 0.75 -0.38
C PRO A 33 -31.56 0.51 -1.47
N GLU A 34 -31.33 1.08 -2.67
CA GLU A 34 -32.27 0.95 -3.80
C GLU A 34 -31.51 0.81 -5.11
N GLU A 35 -32.05 0.05 -6.05
CA GLU A 35 -31.47 -0.09 -7.40
C GLU A 35 -31.37 1.27 -8.09
N GLY A 36 -30.20 1.56 -8.67
CA GLY A 36 -29.91 2.84 -9.34
C GLY A 36 -29.59 4.00 -8.41
N CYS A 37 -29.67 3.82 -7.09
CA CYS A 37 -29.22 4.79 -6.11
C CYS A 37 -27.73 4.63 -5.80
N THR A 38 -27.14 5.72 -5.33
CA THR A 38 -25.80 5.73 -4.75
C THR A 38 -25.86 6.29 -3.34
N TRP A 39 -24.94 5.94 -2.46
CA TRP A 39 -24.85 6.54 -1.14
C TRP A 39 -24.79 8.07 -1.21
N SER A 40 -24.22 8.61 -2.28
CA SER A 40 -24.10 10.06 -2.50
C SER A 40 -25.46 10.76 -2.68
N ASN A 41 -26.43 10.14 -3.33
CA ASN A 41 -27.77 10.75 -3.50
C ASN A 41 -28.68 10.53 -2.28
N THR A 42 -28.47 9.48 -1.51
CA THR A 42 -29.27 9.18 -0.30
C THR A 42 -28.73 9.85 0.96
N PHE A 43 -27.49 10.34 0.92
CA PHE A 43 -26.75 10.78 2.10
C PHE A 43 -27.18 12.14 2.69
N LYS A 44 -27.99 12.93 2.00
CA LYS A 44 -28.38 14.28 2.47
C LYS A 44 -29.06 14.31 3.84
N ASN A 45 -29.75 13.22 4.20
CA ASN A 45 -30.53 13.11 5.43
C ASN A 45 -29.95 12.08 6.42
N GLY A 46 -28.74 11.56 6.14
CA GLY A 46 -28.17 10.47 6.90
C GLY A 46 -28.64 9.09 6.42
N VAL A 47 -28.07 8.05 6.99
CA VAL A 47 -28.31 6.65 6.68
C VAL A 47 -28.48 5.86 7.98
N ASP A 48 -29.47 5.03 8.07
CA ASP A 48 -29.66 4.12 9.20
C ASP A 48 -28.73 2.90 9.01
N LEU A 49 -27.92 2.63 10.01
CA LEU A 49 -27.00 1.51 10.05
C LEU A 49 -27.18 0.74 11.37
N ASP A 50 -26.98 -0.56 11.33
CA ASP A 50 -26.91 -1.37 12.53
C ASP A 50 -25.70 -0.98 13.40
N GLU A 51 -25.78 -1.27 14.69
CA GLU A 51 -24.66 -1.08 15.60
C GLU A 51 -23.41 -1.83 15.11
N GLY A 52 -22.26 -1.15 15.08
CA GLY A 52 -21.01 -1.75 14.62
C GLY A 52 -19.95 -0.74 14.17
N ASP A 53 -18.85 -1.29 13.70
CA ASP A 53 -17.74 -0.52 13.16
C ASP A 53 -17.79 -0.45 11.64
N TYR A 54 -17.52 0.72 11.11
CA TYR A 54 -17.64 1.02 9.69
C TYR A 54 -16.46 1.85 9.19
N ALA A 55 -16.23 1.78 7.90
CA ALA A 55 -15.37 2.69 7.15
C ALA A 55 -16.16 3.38 6.05
N LEU A 56 -16.14 4.71 6.03
CA LEU A 56 -16.62 5.53 4.92
C LEU A 56 -15.44 5.85 4.03
N VAL A 57 -15.53 5.47 2.77
CA VAL A 57 -14.51 5.76 1.76
C VAL A 57 -15.11 6.71 0.74
N SER A 58 -14.45 7.81 0.50
CA SER A 58 -14.87 8.82 -0.48
C SER A 58 -13.73 9.22 -1.38
N GLY A 59 -14.04 9.52 -2.63
CA GLY A 59 -13.09 10.07 -3.59
C GLY A 59 -13.78 10.89 -4.67
N THR A 60 -13.10 11.90 -5.15
CA THR A 60 -13.52 12.71 -6.29
C THR A 60 -12.34 12.96 -7.22
N ARG A 61 -12.60 13.04 -8.51
CA ARG A 61 -11.60 13.40 -9.50
C ARG A 61 -11.67 14.90 -9.78
N LEU A 62 -10.51 15.54 -9.82
CA LEU A 62 -10.37 16.94 -10.18
C LEU A 62 -10.27 17.11 -11.71
N ALA A 63 -10.57 18.33 -12.21
CA ALA A 63 -10.48 18.66 -13.64
C ALA A 63 -9.06 18.49 -14.21
N ASN A 64 -8.03 18.71 -13.38
CA ASN A 64 -6.61 18.52 -13.73
C ASN A 64 -6.16 17.05 -13.73
N GLY A 65 -7.06 16.10 -13.47
CA GLY A 65 -6.77 14.68 -13.37
C GLY A 65 -6.32 14.22 -11.98
N GLY A 66 -6.14 15.13 -11.03
CA GLY A 66 -5.87 14.80 -9.62
C GLY A 66 -7.06 14.08 -8.96
N VAL A 67 -6.81 13.46 -7.82
CA VAL A 67 -7.83 12.77 -7.02
C VAL A 67 -7.77 13.29 -5.60
N LEU A 68 -8.92 13.69 -5.07
CA LEU A 68 -9.12 13.90 -3.63
C LEU A 68 -9.74 12.63 -3.06
N ALA A 69 -9.16 12.07 -2.01
CA ALA A 69 -9.70 10.87 -1.38
C ALA A 69 -9.46 10.87 0.12
N GLU A 70 -10.33 10.19 0.84
CA GLU A 70 -10.17 9.91 2.27
C GLU A 70 -10.93 8.64 2.65
N MET A 71 -10.44 7.99 3.70
CA MET A 71 -11.14 6.92 4.41
C MET A 71 -11.27 7.31 5.88
N GLN A 72 -12.49 7.31 6.41
CA GLN A 72 -12.77 7.60 7.80
C GLN A 72 -13.44 6.40 8.47
N MET A 73 -12.84 5.90 9.54
CA MET A 73 -13.47 4.85 10.38
C MET A 73 -14.35 5.50 11.45
N PHE A 74 -15.51 4.88 11.73
CA PHE A 74 -16.43 5.35 12.73
C PHE A 74 -17.22 4.18 13.36
N HIS A 75 -17.79 4.43 14.52
CA HIS A 75 -18.60 3.47 15.24
C HIS A 75 -20.05 3.96 15.32
N VAL A 76 -21.00 3.07 15.02
CA VAL A 76 -22.44 3.32 15.16
C VAL A 76 -22.93 2.63 16.42
N LYS A 77 -23.61 3.37 17.30
CA LYS A 77 -24.30 2.85 18.48
C LYS A 77 -25.80 2.84 18.24
N GLN A 78 -26.48 1.83 18.73
CA GLN A 78 -27.91 1.71 18.64
C GLN A 78 -28.61 2.94 19.26
N GLY A 79 -29.54 3.53 18.51
CA GLY A 79 -30.33 4.69 18.95
C GLY A 79 -29.55 6.00 19.04
N ALA A 80 -28.32 6.07 18.53
CA ALA A 80 -27.51 7.27 18.49
C ALA A 80 -27.24 7.71 17.05
N THR A 81 -27.00 9.02 16.86
CA THR A 81 -26.53 9.56 15.59
C THR A 81 -25.02 9.75 15.66
N THR A 82 -24.29 9.13 14.74
CA THR A 82 -22.84 9.36 14.55
C THR A 82 -22.64 10.34 13.40
N GLN A 83 -22.04 11.49 13.69
CA GLN A 83 -21.66 12.44 12.65
C GLN A 83 -20.23 12.11 12.18
N VAL A 84 -20.07 11.92 10.87
CA VAL A 84 -18.77 11.66 10.25
C VAL A 84 -18.40 12.85 9.39
N GLU A 85 -17.24 13.44 9.66
CA GLU A 85 -16.70 14.53 8.89
C GLU A 85 -15.55 14.02 8.01
N MET A 86 -15.64 14.29 6.71
CA MET A 86 -14.66 13.88 5.71
C MET A 86 -13.87 15.10 5.23
N HIS A 87 -12.55 15.03 5.32
CA HIS A 87 -11.64 16.04 4.81
C HIS A 87 -10.84 15.46 3.64
N LEU A 88 -11.43 15.51 2.45
CA LEU A 88 -10.78 15.01 1.24
C LEU A 88 -9.44 15.71 1.04
N ARG A 89 -8.38 14.94 0.95
CA ARG A 89 -7.03 15.44 0.77
C ARG A 89 -6.60 15.25 -0.67
N SER A 90 -6.08 16.31 -1.26
CA SER A 90 -5.33 16.24 -2.49
C SER A 90 -3.96 15.62 -2.19
N SER A 91 -3.57 14.60 -2.90
CA SER A 91 -2.16 14.36 -3.09
C SER A 91 -1.66 15.44 -4.04
N GLU A 92 -1.11 16.53 -3.50
CA GLU A 92 -0.57 17.67 -4.28
C GLU A 92 0.58 17.28 -5.22
N THR A 93 0.96 16.04 -5.21
CA THR A 93 1.97 15.48 -6.09
C THR A 93 1.40 14.28 -6.80
N GLU A 94 1.32 14.34 -8.11
CA GLU A 94 0.98 13.21 -8.95
C GLU A 94 1.83 12.00 -8.55
N ILE A 95 1.17 10.99 -7.97
CA ILE A 95 1.79 9.69 -7.80
C ILE A 95 1.83 9.06 -9.18
N THR A 96 2.99 9.11 -9.82
CA THR A 96 3.16 8.50 -11.13
C THR A 96 3.18 6.99 -10.98
N VAL A 97 2.22 6.30 -11.57
CA VAL A 97 2.22 4.84 -11.67
C VAL A 97 3.34 4.44 -12.62
N LYS A 98 4.29 3.65 -12.11
CA LYS A 98 5.45 3.15 -12.88
C LYS A 98 5.14 1.87 -13.63
N GLY A 99 4.14 1.13 -13.18
CA GLY A 99 3.72 -0.13 -13.76
C GLY A 99 2.82 -0.92 -12.83
N ASN A 100 2.72 -2.23 -13.05
CA ASN A 100 1.84 -3.10 -12.30
C ASN A 100 2.63 -4.25 -11.65
N PHE A 101 2.19 -4.65 -10.46
CA PHE A 101 2.69 -5.83 -9.76
C PHE A 101 1.53 -6.48 -9.02
N ASN A 102 1.33 -7.79 -9.22
CA ASN A 102 0.21 -8.52 -8.63
C ASN A 102 0.44 -8.75 -7.13
N SER A 103 -0.38 -8.14 -6.30
CA SER A 103 -0.32 -8.27 -4.84
C SER A 103 -0.65 -9.70 -4.35
N GLU A 104 -1.26 -10.55 -5.18
CA GLU A 104 -1.47 -11.97 -4.89
C GLU A 104 -0.25 -12.85 -5.17
N SER A 105 0.85 -12.26 -5.67
CA SER A 105 2.10 -12.99 -5.91
C SER A 105 2.58 -13.64 -4.63
N LYS A 106 3.08 -14.88 -4.75
CA LYS A 106 3.40 -15.73 -3.62
C LYS A 106 4.88 -15.74 -3.32
N PHE A 107 5.20 -15.93 -2.04
CA PHE A 107 6.56 -16.12 -1.54
C PHE A 107 6.57 -17.09 -0.35
N ILE A 108 7.74 -17.58 0.03
CA ILE A 108 7.90 -18.40 1.23
C ILE A 108 8.19 -17.49 2.42
N LEU A 109 7.28 -17.44 3.38
CA LEU A 109 7.41 -16.64 4.60
C LEU A 109 8.44 -17.24 5.55
N LEU A 110 9.34 -16.43 6.08
CA LEU A 110 10.30 -16.85 7.09
C LEU A 110 9.87 -16.34 8.50
N PRO A 111 10.09 -17.14 9.56
CA PRO A 111 10.73 -18.46 9.58
C PRO A 111 9.78 -19.64 9.38
N SER A 112 8.50 -19.42 9.15
CA SER A 112 7.48 -20.49 9.11
C SER A 112 7.60 -21.45 7.92
N ASN A 113 8.30 -21.04 6.85
CA ASN A 113 8.43 -21.76 5.58
C ASN A 113 7.08 -22.05 4.89
N GLN A 114 6.07 -21.25 5.17
CA GLN A 114 4.76 -21.35 4.52
C GLN A 114 4.73 -20.50 3.25
N GLU A 115 4.09 -21.02 2.21
CA GLU A 115 3.80 -20.24 1.01
C GLU A 115 2.58 -19.34 1.29
N VAL A 116 2.79 -18.04 1.14
CA VAL A 116 1.79 -17.00 1.40
C VAL A 116 1.75 -15.99 0.27
N SER A 117 0.65 -15.26 0.10
CA SER A 117 0.62 -14.12 -0.83
C SER A 117 1.10 -12.83 -0.15
N LEU A 118 1.62 -11.89 -0.95
CA LEU A 118 1.97 -10.57 -0.44
C LEU A 118 0.77 -9.91 0.22
N LEU A 119 -0.39 -9.92 -0.43
CA LEU A 119 -1.62 -9.34 0.12
C LEU A 119 -1.99 -9.91 1.50
N SER A 120 -1.84 -11.21 1.69
CA SER A 120 -2.15 -11.84 2.98
C SER A 120 -1.24 -11.38 4.12
N GLN A 121 -0.01 -10.97 3.79
CA GLN A 121 0.97 -10.50 4.78
C GLN A 121 0.98 -8.98 4.93
N THR A 122 0.69 -8.25 3.87
CA THR A 122 0.74 -6.79 3.89
C THR A 122 -0.60 -6.14 4.25
N GLY A 123 -1.69 -6.87 4.09
CA GLY A 123 -3.02 -6.30 4.18
C GLY A 123 -3.29 -5.31 3.04
N ARG A 124 -4.44 -4.65 3.09
CA ARG A 124 -4.82 -3.66 2.07
C ARG A 124 -4.02 -2.37 2.21
N GLY A 125 -3.70 -1.75 1.10
CA GLY A 125 -2.99 -0.48 0.99
C GLY A 125 -1.58 -0.64 0.43
N TYR A 126 -0.72 0.34 0.69
CA TYR A 126 0.65 0.34 0.19
C TYR A 126 1.58 -0.57 1.00
N PHE A 127 2.59 -1.10 0.34
CA PHE A 127 3.69 -1.84 0.95
C PHE A 127 4.99 -1.62 0.16
N VAL A 128 6.11 -1.80 0.84
CA VAL A 128 7.42 -1.85 0.20
C VAL A 128 7.79 -3.31 -0.04
N MET A 129 8.25 -3.62 -1.24
CA MET A 129 8.89 -4.90 -1.53
C MET A 129 10.34 -4.66 -1.97
N GLY A 130 11.27 -5.40 -1.39
CA GLY A 130 12.67 -5.43 -1.77
C GLY A 130 13.09 -6.84 -2.18
N LEU A 131 13.55 -7.00 -3.41
CA LEU A 131 14.24 -8.22 -3.88
C LEU A 131 15.74 -7.97 -3.68
N ILE A 132 16.38 -8.76 -2.81
CA ILE A 132 17.74 -8.46 -2.33
C ILE A 132 18.73 -9.58 -2.65
N GLY A 133 19.92 -9.18 -3.08
CA GLY A 133 21.08 -10.08 -3.26
C GLY A 133 21.98 -10.04 -2.04
N VAL A 134 22.00 -11.10 -1.24
CA VAL A 134 22.77 -11.16 0.00
C VAL A 134 24.27 -11.14 -0.27
N GLY A 135 25.00 -10.30 0.47
CA GLY A 135 26.44 -10.13 0.33
C GLY A 135 26.86 -9.25 -0.87
N GLN A 136 25.90 -8.72 -1.62
CA GLN A 136 26.16 -7.78 -2.70
C GLN A 136 26.24 -6.35 -2.15
N GLU A 137 27.25 -5.59 -2.61
CA GLU A 137 27.47 -4.21 -2.15
C GLU A 137 26.24 -3.31 -2.40
N PRO A 138 25.55 -3.33 -3.56
CA PRO A 138 24.36 -2.51 -3.76
C PRO A 138 23.24 -2.80 -2.76
N THR A 139 23.03 -4.07 -2.39
CA THR A 139 22.06 -4.46 -1.35
C THR A 139 22.47 -3.93 0.01
N ASN A 140 23.74 -4.08 0.39
CA ASN A 140 24.25 -3.61 1.67
C ASN A 140 24.09 -2.09 1.81
N HIS A 141 24.36 -1.36 0.73
CA HIS A 141 24.16 0.09 0.67
C HIS A 141 22.67 0.45 0.83
N ALA A 142 21.81 -0.20 0.09
CA ALA A 142 20.35 0.03 0.15
C ALA A 142 19.78 -0.21 1.55
N LEU A 143 20.15 -1.30 2.21
CA LEU A 143 19.67 -1.62 3.57
C LEU A 143 20.17 -0.61 4.61
N LYS A 144 21.43 -0.12 4.47
CA LYS A 144 21.95 0.94 5.33
C LYS A 144 21.23 2.27 5.10
N ASP A 145 20.86 2.59 3.88
CA ASP A 145 20.07 3.80 3.58
C ASP A 145 18.65 3.71 4.16
N ILE A 146 18.01 2.55 4.06
CA ILE A 146 16.71 2.30 4.70
C ILE A 146 16.81 2.45 6.22
N ALA A 147 17.88 1.95 6.84
CA ALA A 147 18.11 2.07 8.27
C ALA A 147 18.20 3.54 8.73
N LYS A 148 18.76 4.44 7.93
CA LYS A 148 18.84 5.87 8.26
C LYS A 148 17.47 6.55 8.39
N VAL A 149 16.47 6.06 7.68
CA VAL A 149 15.10 6.61 7.65
C VAL A 149 14.08 5.66 8.30
N ALA A 150 14.54 4.75 9.14
CA ALA A 150 13.71 3.72 9.77
C ALA A 150 12.47 4.28 10.48
N GLN A 151 12.60 5.43 11.16
CA GLN A 151 11.48 6.08 11.86
C GLN A 151 10.34 6.48 10.91
N VAL A 152 10.64 6.80 9.66
CA VAL A 152 9.62 7.12 8.65
C VAL A 152 8.78 5.89 8.35
N PHE A 153 9.44 4.75 8.14
CA PHE A 153 8.76 3.47 7.88
C PHE A 153 7.95 3.00 9.09
N GLU A 154 8.50 3.12 10.30
CA GLU A 154 7.80 2.75 11.54
C GLU A 154 6.57 3.63 11.77
N LYS A 155 6.67 4.93 11.51
CA LYS A 155 5.54 5.88 11.62
C LYS A 155 4.48 5.63 10.54
N TRP A 156 4.91 5.30 9.33
CA TRP A 156 4.00 4.96 8.22
C TRP A 156 3.22 3.67 8.53
N ASN A 157 3.80 2.79 9.35
CA ASN A 157 3.19 1.56 9.84
C ASN A 157 2.67 0.64 8.73
N ARG A 158 3.35 0.62 7.59
CA ARG A 158 3.06 -0.29 6.48
C ARG A 158 4.19 -1.31 6.34
N PRO A 159 3.87 -2.55 5.91
CA PRO A 159 4.87 -3.60 5.82
C PRO A 159 5.97 -3.31 4.80
N ILE A 160 7.17 -3.76 5.15
CA ILE A 160 8.30 -3.89 4.24
C ILE A 160 8.55 -5.39 4.08
N VAL A 161 8.45 -5.90 2.86
CA VAL A 161 8.72 -7.31 2.55
C VAL A 161 10.08 -7.40 1.87
N LEU A 162 11.05 -8.08 2.49
CA LEU A 162 12.36 -8.33 1.91
C LEU A 162 12.45 -9.79 1.48
N LEU A 163 12.63 -10.00 0.19
CA LEU A 163 12.68 -11.32 -0.42
C LEU A 163 14.11 -11.69 -0.82
N PHE A 164 14.57 -12.81 -0.30
CA PHE A 164 15.81 -13.44 -0.69
C PHE A 164 15.63 -14.22 -1.99
N GLU A 165 16.71 -14.36 -2.77
CA GLU A 165 16.68 -15.11 -4.02
C GLU A 165 16.41 -16.61 -3.79
N ASP A 166 16.97 -17.16 -2.69
CA ASP A 166 16.88 -18.57 -2.33
C ASP A 166 17.11 -18.80 -0.83
N GLU A 167 16.96 -20.03 -0.41
CA GLU A 167 17.17 -20.45 0.98
C GLU A 167 18.63 -20.30 1.42
N ALA A 168 19.59 -20.51 0.53
CA ALA A 168 21.01 -20.36 0.84
C ALA A 168 21.36 -18.91 1.13
N SER A 169 20.79 -17.98 0.38
CA SER A 169 20.91 -16.54 0.60
C SER A 169 20.26 -16.13 1.91
N ALA A 170 19.05 -16.64 2.21
CA ALA A 170 18.38 -16.38 3.48
C ALA A 170 19.20 -16.84 4.68
N LYS A 171 19.83 -18.01 4.62
CA LYS A 171 20.71 -18.54 5.67
C LYS A 171 22.02 -17.73 5.87
N LYS A 172 22.50 -17.06 4.82
CA LYS A 172 23.69 -16.20 4.89
C LYS A 172 23.40 -14.81 5.44
N PHE A 173 22.15 -14.34 5.32
CA PHE A 173 21.80 -13.01 5.78
C PHE A 173 21.94 -12.87 7.29
N ARG A 174 22.50 -11.77 7.74
CA ARG A 174 22.68 -11.41 9.16
C ARG A 174 22.11 -10.04 9.41
N ILE A 175 20.93 -9.99 10.02
CA ILE A 175 20.26 -8.73 10.36
C ILE A 175 21.11 -7.85 11.29
N SER A 176 21.98 -8.46 12.10
CA SER A 176 22.91 -7.74 12.98
C SER A 176 23.94 -6.88 12.24
N GLU A 177 24.16 -7.13 10.95
CA GLU A 177 25.03 -6.32 10.10
C GLU A 177 24.36 -5.00 9.66
N PHE A 178 23.05 -4.89 9.87
CA PHE A 178 22.22 -3.75 9.50
C PHE A 178 21.49 -3.18 10.71
N PRO A 179 22.20 -2.66 11.72
CA PRO A 179 21.58 -2.07 12.90
C PRO A 179 20.71 -0.88 12.50
N GLY A 180 19.54 -0.76 13.10
CA GLY A 180 18.62 0.34 12.83
C GLY A 180 17.62 0.09 11.70
N LEU A 181 17.58 -1.09 11.10
CA LEU A 181 16.49 -1.42 10.17
C LEU A 181 15.11 -1.30 10.85
N PRO A 182 14.07 -0.89 10.11
CA PRO A 182 12.70 -0.82 10.63
C PRO A 182 12.23 -2.14 11.22
N LYS A 183 11.40 -2.09 12.27
CA LYS A 183 10.90 -3.29 12.96
C LYS A 183 9.77 -4.02 12.21
N ASN A 184 9.13 -3.35 11.27
CA ASN A 184 7.99 -3.86 10.50
C ASN A 184 8.42 -4.58 9.22
N ILE A 185 9.60 -5.22 9.22
CA ILE A 185 10.09 -6.00 8.09
C ILE A 185 9.60 -7.45 8.17
N ILE A 186 9.08 -7.92 7.05
CA ILE A 186 8.72 -9.31 6.80
C ILE A 186 9.80 -9.91 5.90
N PHE A 187 10.39 -11.00 6.31
CA PHE A 187 11.38 -11.71 5.50
C PHE A 187 10.78 -12.92 4.79
N GLY A 188 11.19 -13.14 3.56
CA GLY A 188 10.76 -14.28 2.77
C GLY A 188 11.73 -14.67 1.68
N ILE A 189 11.37 -15.71 0.94
CA ILE A 189 12.14 -16.20 -0.22
C ILE A 189 11.26 -16.06 -1.46
N ASP A 190 11.80 -15.45 -2.49
CA ASP A 190 11.19 -15.40 -3.83
C ASP A 190 11.38 -16.75 -4.51
N LYS A 191 10.49 -17.71 -4.17
CA LYS A 191 10.54 -19.06 -4.69
C LYS A 191 10.47 -19.03 -6.22
N ASP A 192 11.43 -19.70 -6.83
CA ASP A 192 11.56 -19.81 -8.30
C ASP A 192 11.71 -18.44 -9.01
N GLY A 193 12.01 -17.37 -8.28
CA GLY A 193 12.18 -16.03 -8.81
C GLY A 193 10.90 -15.44 -9.41
N SER A 194 9.74 -15.88 -8.93
CA SER A 194 8.44 -15.48 -9.51
C SER A 194 8.14 -13.99 -9.35
N CYS A 195 8.36 -13.44 -8.15
CA CYS A 195 8.19 -12.01 -7.91
C CYS A 195 9.19 -11.17 -8.70
N ARG A 196 10.45 -11.61 -8.76
CA ARG A 196 11.48 -10.93 -9.57
C ARG A 196 11.12 -10.93 -11.05
N LYS A 197 10.73 -12.07 -11.58
CA LYS A 197 10.33 -12.20 -12.99
C LYS A 197 9.17 -11.28 -13.32
N GLU A 198 8.17 -11.23 -12.49
CA GLU A 198 7.00 -10.38 -12.67
C GLU A 198 7.37 -8.89 -12.68
N VAL A 199 8.16 -8.43 -11.69
CA VAL A 199 8.64 -7.04 -11.65
C VAL A 199 9.44 -6.70 -12.90
N VAL A 200 10.37 -7.58 -13.30
CA VAL A 200 11.23 -7.36 -14.47
C VAL A 200 10.42 -7.23 -15.75
N GLU A 201 9.43 -8.11 -15.94
CA GLU A 201 8.57 -8.12 -17.12
C GLU A 201 7.63 -6.92 -17.15
N ASN A 202 6.92 -6.67 -16.06
CA ASN A 202 5.90 -5.61 -16.01
C ASN A 202 6.50 -4.20 -16.00
N MET A 203 7.70 -4.04 -15.42
CA MET A 203 8.45 -2.77 -15.42
C MET A 203 9.39 -2.64 -16.61
N LYS A 204 9.48 -3.65 -17.49
CA LYS A 204 10.36 -3.69 -18.67
C LYS A 204 11.83 -3.42 -18.31
N LEU A 205 12.30 -4.00 -17.21
CA LEU A 205 13.68 -3.82 -16.75
C LEU A 205 14.64 -4.51 -17.71
N GLN A 206 15.66 -3.78 -18.17
CA GLN A 206 16.63 -4.31 -19.14
C GLN A 206 17.56 -5.35 -18.51
N ASN A 207 18.02 -5.08 -17.28
CA ASN A 207 18.92 -6.01 -16.56
C ASN A 207 18.14 -6.90 -15.59
N LYS A 208 17.82 -8.10 -16.04
CA LYS A 208 16.99 -9.06 -15.28
C LYS A 208 17.64 -9.57 -13.99
N ASN A 209 18.97 -9.48 -13.88
CA ASN A 209 19.74 -10.04 -12.76
C ASN A 209 20.28 -9.00 -11.78
N LEU A 210 20.04 -7.72 -12.05
CA LEU A 210 20.56 -6.66 -11.21
C LEU A 210 19.71 -6.48 -9.96
N LEU A 211 20.30 -6.75 -8.81
CA LEU A 211 19.71 -6.54 -7.49
C LEU A 211 20.46 -5.41 -6.74
N PRO A 212 19.85 -4.79 -5.73
CA PRO A 212 18.47 -5.02 -5.30
C PRO A 212 17.44 -4.37 -6.22
N ILE A 213 16.18 -4.82 -6.12
CA ILE A 213 15.04 -4.13 -6.70
C ILE A 213 14.11 -3.72 -5.55
N PHE A 214 13.76 -2.44 -5.45
CA PHE A 214 12.79 -1.95 -4.49
C PHE A 214 11.60 -1.35 -5.19
N THR A 215 10.41 -1.70 -4.72
CA THR A 215 9.14 -1.13 -5.18
C THR A 215 8.31 -0.64 -4.02
N ILE A 216 7.49 0.40 -4.25
CA ILE A 216 6.31 0.67 -3.44
C ILE A 216 5.12 0.34 -4.32
N SER A 217 4.31 -0.58 -3.86
CA SER A 217 3.13 -1.08 -4.58
C SER A 217 1.90 -0.97 -3.70
N ASP A 218 0.72 -0.95 -4.31
CA ASP A 218 -0.54 -1.03 -3.59
C ASP A 218 -1.30 -2.33 -3.92
N THR A 219 -2.35 -2.59 -3.17
CA THR A 219 -3.18 -3.78 -3.35
C THR A 219 -4.14 -3.69 -4.54
N PHE A 220 -4.08 -2.60 -5.32
CA PHE A 220 -4.70 -2.46 -6.63
C PHE A 220 -3.70 -2.74 -7.77
N ASN A 221 -2.58 -3.39 -7.43
CA ASN A 221 -1.52 -3.80 -8.37
C ASN A 221 -0.77 -2.63 -9.03
N ARG A 222 -0.82 -1.42 -8.45
CA ARG A 222 -0.09 -0.26 -8.97
C ARG A 222 1.27 -0.14 -8.29
N VAL A 223 2.32 0.04 -9.08
CA VAL A 223 3.66 0.36 -8.60
C VAL A 223 3.89 1.86 -8.72
N VAL A 224 4.16 2.52 -7.61
CA VAL A 224 4.35 3.98 -7.55
C VAL A 224 5.81 4.39 -7.32
N PHE A 225 6.65 3.45 -6.96
CA PHE A 225 8.09 3.62 -6.84
C PHE A 225 8.81 2.39 -7.37
N LEU A 226 9.92 2.61 -8.04
CA LEU A 226 10.81 1.56 -8.52
C LEU A 226 12.27 2.04 -8.47
N SER A 227 13.14 1.22 -7.91
CA SER A 227 14.59 1.37 -7.94
C SER A 227 15.23 0.04 -8.24
N GLN A 228 16.29 0.02 -9.02
CA GLN A 228 17.06 -1.18 -9.35
C GLN A 228 18.56 -0.94 -9.25
N GLY A 229 19.25 -1.87 -8.61
CA GLY A 229 20.71 -1.82 -8.47
C GLY A 229 21.16 -0.76 -7.47
N TYR A 230 22.36 -0.23 -7.70
CA TYR A 230 22.95 0.78 -6.84
C TYR A 230 22.21 2.12 -6.99
N THR A 231 21.60 2.59 -5.92
CA THR A 231 20.86 3.84 -5.88
C THR A 231 21.35 4.69 -4.72
N ILE A 232 21.90 5.88 -5.03
CA ILE A 232 22.32 6.85 -4.01
C ILE A 232 21.08 7.46 -3.39
N GLY A 233 21.01 7.50 -2.05
CA GLY A 233 19.89 8.11 -1.32
C GLY A 233 18.58 7.34 -1.48
N LEU A 234 18.63 6.01 -1.59
CA LEU A 234 17.41 5.19 -1.70
C LEU A 234 16.45 5.44 -0.53
N GLY A 235 16.99 5.58 0.69
CA GLY A 235 16.18 5.84 1.87
C GLY A 235 15.37 7.14 1.75
N GLU A 236 16.04 8.23 1.36
CA GLU A 236 15.41 9.54 1.16
C GLU A 236 14.40 9.53 -0.01
N GLN A 237 14.68 8.76 -1.07
CA GLN A 237 13.74 8.61 -2.18
C GLN A 237 12.46 7.88 -1.74
N LEU A 238 12.61 6.78 -0.99
CA LEU A 238 11.47 6.05 -0.41
C LEU A 238 10.68 6.94 0.56
N GLU A 239 11.37 7.66 1.46
CA GLU A 239 10.75 8.63 2.37
C GLU A 239 9.95 9.69 1.62
N SER A 240 10.54 10.26 0.55
CA SER A 240 9.86 11.28 -0.26
C SER A 240 8.56 10.76 -0.88
N VAL A 241 8.51 9.51 -1.30
CA VAL A 241 7.29 8.89 -1.83
C VAL A 241 6.31 8.58 -0.70
N ILE A 242 6.77 7.98 0.40
CA ILE A 242 5.93 7.61 1.55
C ILE A 242 5.21 8.83 2.14
N ARG A 243 5.88 9.99 2.19
CA ARG A 243 5.26 11.23 2.69
C ARG A 243 4.12 11.77 1.81
N LYS A 244 3.98 11.23 0.60
CA LYS A 244 2.93 11.61 -0.37
C LYS A 244 1.77 10.61 -0.40
N LEU A 245 1.97 9.43 0.21
CA LEU A 245 0.99 8.35 0.31
C LEU A 245 0.16 8.46 1.59
#